data_c48b56e6ef9db2995ae91cd03c02317f
#
_entry.id   c48b56e6ef9db2995ae91cd03c02317f
#
_cell.length_a   1.000
_cell.length_b   1.000
_cell.length_c   1.000
_cell.angle_alpha   90.00
_cell.angle_beta   90.00
_cell.angle_gamma   90.00
#
_symmetry.space_group_name_H-M   'P 1'
#
loop_
_entity.id
_entity.type
_entity.pdbx_description
1 polymer ?
#
loop_
_entity_poly.entity_id
_entity_poly.type
_entity_poly.pdbx_seq_one_letter_code
_entity_poly.pdbx_strand_id
1 'polypeptide(L)'
;MADEARVLSIGGGKGGVGKTFVAANLAVALSRLGKRVVAIDCDLEGANLHTSLGVGTPPRSLADFVAQREDDLGKLLVDTPVPGLQLIAGTHAHLGDAQPNHLRRVRLMRALRRLDADFVVADLGAGTHSSVLDYFLVGGEGLVVVQPEPTSVENAYTFLRAAFYRRMRLAMVGHGVRKLVTQAMDQRNERGIRNPIDLLREIESLDPQEGARFVETMRAFRPRIVVNGVRTAEDVKLGFAVCSVCRKYFGIDAEYLGYVNYDEAVRRSVSARRPVVDGEADSDAAIYLQRIARKLVGS
;
A
#
# COMPACT_ATOMS: atom_id res chain seq x y z
N MET A 1 24.54 4.89 11.52
CA MET A 1 23.51 5.45 10.63
C MET A 1 22.20 4.90 11.18
N ALA A 2 21.19 5.72 11.45
CA ALA A 2 19.87 5.19 11.81
C ALA A 2 19.37 4.37 10.61
N ASP A 3 18.85 3.16 10.86
CA ASP A 3 18.23 2.37 9.82
C ASP A 3 17.03 3.13 9.25
N GLU A 4 16.87 3.10 7.91
CA GLU A 4 15.68 3.69 7.29
C GLU A 4 14.42 2.98 7.79
N ALA A 5 13.35 3.74 8.05
CA ALA A 5 12.06 3.17 8.44
C ALA A 5 11.53 2.22 7.35
N ARG A 6 11.04 1.06 7.76
CA ARG A 6 10.38 0.13 6.85
C ARG A 6 8.97 0.63 6.51
N VAL A 7 8.76 1.04 5.26
CA VAL A 7 7.48 1.60 4.82
C VAL A 7 6.58 0.48 4.32
N LEU A 8 5.46 0.26 5.00
CA LEU A 8 4.39 -0.66 4.64
C LEU A 8 3.21 0.12 4.05
N SER A 9 3.13 0.18 2.73
CA SER A 9 2.04 0.87 2.02
C SER A 9 0.86 -0.07 1.82
N ILE A 10 -0.33 0.33 2.31
CA ILE A 10 -1.56 -0.47 2.23
C ILE A 10 -2.46 0.10 1.15
N GLY A 11 -2.57 -0.63 0.05
CA GLY A 11 -3.32 -0.25 -1.13
C GLY A 11 -4.39 -1.26 -1.53
N GLY A 12 -5.10 -0.94 -2.61
CA GLY A 12 -6.11 -1.80 -3.22
C GLY A 12 -6.87 -1.06 -4.31
N GLY A 13 -7.36 -1.80 -5.29
CA GLY A 13 -7.99 -1.22 -6.47
C GLY A 13 -9.39 -0.65 -6.23
N LYS A 14 -10.08 -1.01 -5.13
CA LYS A 14 -11.48 -0.65 -4.84
C LYS A 14 -11.60 0.08 -3.50
N GLY A 15 -12.53 1.04 -3.41
CA GLY A 15 -12.98 1.61 -2.13
C GLY A 15 -13.78 0.58 -1.31
N GLY A 16 -13.74 0.69 0.01
CA GLY A 16 -14.54 -0.16 0.91
C GLY A 16 -13.98 -1.55 1.22
N VAL A 17 -12.84 -1.98 0.64
CA VAL A 17 -12.24 -3.30 0.92
C VAL A 17 -11.62 -3.43 2.32
N GLY A 18 -11.56 -2.33 3.08
CA GLY A 18 -11.03 -2.31 4.45
C GLY A 18 -9.55 -1.93 4.55
N LYS A 19 -9.00 -1.16 3.62
CA LYS A 19 -7.60 -0.68 3.67
C LYS A 19 -7.29 0.03 4.98
N THR A 20 -8.04 1.08 5.30
CA THR A 20 -7.89 1.87 6.54
C THR A 20 -8.05 1.01 7.79
N PHE A 21 -9.02 0.08 7.79
CA PHE A 21 -9.19 -0.87 8.88
C PHE A 21 -7.94 -1.74 9.07
N VAL A 22 -7.40 -2.32 8.00
CA VAL A 22 -6.18 -3.12 8.05
C VAL A 22 -4.98 -2.26 8.46
N ALA A 23 -4.85 -1.03 7.92
CA ALA A 23 -3.77 -0.10 8.25
C ALA A 23 -3.75 0.26 9.75
N ALA A 24 -4.87 0.71 10.29
CA ALA A 24 -5.01 1.08 11.70
C ALA A 24 -4.66 -0.10 12.62
N ASN A 25 -5.19 -1.27 12.32
CA ASN A 25 -5.00 -2.44 13.18
C ASN A 25 -3.61 -3.06 13.07
N LEU A 26 -2.98 -3.06 11.89
CA LEU A 26 -1.58 -3.48 11.75
C LEU A 26 -0.64 -2.51 12.46
N ALA A 27 -0.88 -1.19 12.38
CA ALA A 27 -0.10 -0.21 13.11
C ALA A 27 -0.14 -0.46 14.63
N VAL A 28 -1.34 -0.71 15.17
CA VAL A 28 -1.51 -1.08 16.60
C VAL A 28 -0.83 -2.40 16.92
N ALA A 29 -1.01 -3.43 16.09
CA ALA A 29 -0.41 -4.74 16.34
C ALA A 29 1.12 -4.70 16.31
N LEU A 30 1.72 -3.95 15.39
CA LEU A 30 3.17 -3.74 15.32
C LEU A 30 3.70 -2.99 16.57
N SER A 31 2.98 -1.94 17.02
CA SER A 31 3.32 -1.22 18.24
C SER A 31 3.28 -2.12 19.46
N ARG A 32 2.29 -3.00 19.58
CA ARG A 32 2.19 -4.01 20.66
C ARG A 32 3.29 -5.07 20.63
N LEU A 33 3.95 -5.25 19.48
CA LEU A 33 5.16 -6.06 19.35
C LEU A 33 6.44 -5.28 19.73
N GLY A 34 6.30 -4.09 20.34
CA GLY A 34 7.42 -3.27 20.81
C GLY A 34 8.10 -2.46 19.69
N LYS A 35 7.46 -2.28 18.54
CA LYS A 35 8.00 -1.47 17.44
C LYS A 35 7.54 -0.02 17.59
N ARG A 36 8.43 0.93 17.23
CA ARG A 36 8.08 2.34 17.04
C ARG A 36 7.38 2.46 15.70
N VAL A 37 6.11 2.89 15.71
CA VAL A 37 5.27 2.89 14.51
C VAL A 37 4.72 4.29 14.25
N VAL A 38 4.80 4.72 12.99
CA VAL A 38 4.09 5.87 12.50
C VAL A 38 3.02 5.40 11.50
N ALA A 39 1.75 5.66 11.81
CA ALA A 39 0.67 5.52 10.84
C ALA A 39 0.53 6.81 10.05
N ILE A 40 0.36 6.75 8.74
CA ILE A 40 0.16 7.93 7.91
C ILE A 40 -0.99 7.74 6.95
N ASP A 41 -1.87 8.73 6.90
CA ASP A 41 -3.01 8.75 6.00
C ASP A 41 -2.64 9.48 4.70
N CYS A 42 -2.46 8.70 3.65
CA CYS A 42 -2.14 9.17 2.30
C CYS A 42 -3.37 9.24 1.38
N ASP A 43 -4.58 9.00 1.91
CA ASP A 43 -5.83 9.23 1.18
C ASP A 43 -6.20 10.72 1.25
N LEU A 44 -5.83 11.46 0.21
CA LEU A 44 -6.05 12.91 0.15
C LEU A 44 -7.53 13.29 -0.08
N GLU A 45 -8.38 12.33 -0.43
CA GLU A 45 -9.80 12.58 -0.76
C GLU A 45 -10.73 12.09 0.36
N GLY A 46 -10.35 11.04 1.09
CA GLY A 46 -11.20 10.37 2.07
C GLY A 46 -10.50 10.07 3.39
N ALA A 47 -9.61 10.95 3.85
CA ALA A 47 -8.81 10.77 5.05
C ALA A 47 -9.64 10.47 6.30
N ASN A 48 -9.48 9.28 6.88
CA ASN A 48 -10.25 8.83 8.06
C ASN A 48 -9.43 7.94 9.02
N LEU A 49 -8.13 7.76 8.77
CA LEU A 49 -7.26 6.95 9.61
C LEU A 49 -7.20 7.48 11.06
N HIS A 50 -7.20 8.81 11.25
CA HIS A 50 -7.24 9.45 12.57
C HIS A 50 -8.48 9.02 13.36
N THR A 51 -9.65 9.00 12.72
CA THR A 51 -10.90 8.52 13.34
C THR A 51 -10.79 7.06 13.74
N SER A 52 -10.20 6.23 12.87
CA SER A 52 -10.01 4.79 13.11
C SER A 52 -9.05 4.50 14.26
N LEU A 53 -8.14 5.42 14.57
CA LEU A 53 -7.20 5.35 15.70
C LEU A 53 -7.67 6.09 16.95
N GLY A 54 -8.91 6.61 16.98
CA GLY A 54 -9.46 7.34 18.12
C GLY A 54 -8.86 8.72 18.35
N VAL A 55 -8.22 9.29 17.34
CA VAL A 55 -7.62 10.63 17.38
C VAL A 55 -8.63 11.65 16.83
N GLY A 56 -8.78 12.78 17.50
CA GLY A 56 -9.52 13.92 16.97
C GLY A 56 -8.86 14.49 15.72
N THR A 57 -9.53 15.43 15.05
CA THR A 57 -8.94 16.08 13.87
C THR A 57 -7.72 16.91 14.26
N PRO A 58 -6.50 16.54 13.84
CA PRO A 58 -5.30 17.30 14.18
C PRO A 58 -5.28 18.66 13.47
N PRO A 59 -4.65 19.69 14.07
CA PRO A 59 -4.59 21.04 13.50
C PRO A 59 -3.68 21.12 12.27
N ARG A 60 -2.77 20.16 12.12
CA ARG A 60 -1.86 20.01 10.97
C ARG A 60 -2.01 18.62 10.37
N SER A 61 -1.75 18.53 9.08
CA SER A 61 -1.95 17.30 8.32
C SER A 61 -0.88 17.11 7.25
N LEU A 62 -0.89 15.97 6.58
CA LEU A 62 -0.03 15.68 5.43
C LEU A 62 -0.15 16.75 4.33
N ALA A 63 -1.33 17.41 4.20
CA ALA A 63 -1.51 18.51 3.25
C ALA A 63 -0.56 19.68 3.50
N ASP A 64 -0.18 19.96 4.74
CA ASP A 64 0.75 21.05 5.05
C ASP A 64 2.14 20.74 4.52
N PHE A 65 2.60 19.49 4.61
CA PHE A 65 3.84 19.05 4.00
C PHE A 65 3.79 19.06 2.47
N VAL A 66 2.72 18.55 1.90
CA VAL A 66 2.52 18.51 0.43
C VAL A 66 2.43 19.93 -0.15
N ALA A 67 1.76 20.86 0.54
CA ALA A 67 1.65 22.26 0.15
C ALA A 67 2.90 23.09 0.47
N GLN A 68 3.95 22.49 1.07
CA GLN A 68 5.18 23.15 1.47
C GLN A 68 4.99 24.25 2.54
N ARG A 69 3.93 24.15 3.35
CA ARG A 69 3.73 24.98 4.55
C ARG A 69 4.54 24.47 5.74
N GLU A 70 4.89 23.18 5.73
CA GLU A 70 5.83 22.54 6.65
C GLU A 70 6.84 21.71 5.86
N ASP A 71 8.10 21.80 6.24
CA ASP A 71 9.22 21.12 5.57
C ASP A 71 9.65 19.84 6.27
N ASP A 72 9.26 19.67 7.52
CA ASP A 72 9.60 18.53 8.37
C ASP A 72 8.35 17.70 8.68
N LEU A 73 8.33 16.43 8.20
CA LEU A 73 7.25 15.50 8.46
C LEU A 73 7.13 15.16 9.95
N GLY A 74 8.23 15.18 10.69
CA GLY A 74 8.25 14.92 12.12
C GLY A 74 7.41 15.91 12.94
N LYS A 75 7.26 17.16 12.46
CA LYS A 75 6.42 18.17 13.13
C LYS A 75 4.92 17.95 12.93
N LEU A 76 4.51 17.02 12.09
CA LEU A 76 3.11 16.64 11.86
C LEU A 76 2.70 15.44 12.70
N LEU A 77 3.63 14.83 13.42
CA LEU A 77 3.35 13.68 14.29
C LEU A 77 2.44 14.11 15.44
N VAL A 78 1.40 13.32 15.66
CA VAL A 78 0.53 13.39 16.83
C VAL A 78 0.51 12.05 17.53
N ASP A 79 0.46 12.07 18.87
CA ASP A 79 0.35 10.87 19.65
C ASP A 79 -1.05 10.26 19.51
N THR A 80 -1.10 8.93 19.54
CA THR A 80 -2.36 8.18 19.57
C THR A 80 -2.61 7.65 20.98
N PRO A 81 -3.84 7.19 21.30
CA PRO A 81 -4.09 6.49 22.56
C PRO A 81 -3.27 5.20 22.77
N VAL A 82 -2.63 4.70 21.72
CA VAL A 82 -1.83 3.47 21.75
C VAL A 82 -0.35 3.82 21.96
N PRO A 83 0.29 3.37 23.06
CA PRO A 83 1.71 3.63 23.31
C PRO A 83 2.61 3.15 22.16
N GLY A 84 3.58 3.95 21.77
CA GLY A 84 4.53 3.63 20.69
C GLY A 84 3.98 3.75 19.27
N LEU A 85 2.73 4.24 19.13
CA LEU A 85 2.10 4.54 17.85
C LEU A 85 1.84 6.04 17.72
N GLN A 86 2.42 6.66 16.71
CA GLN A 86 2.13 8.05 16.31
C GLN A 86 1.40 8.09 14.97
N LEU A 87 0.74 9.21 14.69
CA LEU A 87 -0.06 9.42 13.49
C LEU A 87 0.36 10.70 12.77
N ILE A 88 0.44 10.64 11.44
CA ILE A 88 0.33 11.79 10.55
C ILE A 88 -1.02 11.72 9.86
N ALA A 89 -1.93 12.64 10.19
CA ALA A 89 -3.26 12.65 9.62
C ALA A 89 -3.25 13.09 8.16
N GLY A 90 -4.16 12.53 7.37
CA GLY A 90 -4.48 13.02 6.04
C GLY A 90 -5.23 14.35 6.10
N THR A 91 -5.52 14.88 4.94
CA THR A 91 -6.19 16.17 4.82
C THR A 91 -7.71 16.01 4.81
N HIS A 92 -8.40 16.96 5.44
CA HIS A 92 -9.79 17.29 5.14
C HIS A 92 -9.88 18.58 4.30
N ALA A 93 -8.76 19.07 3.78
CA ALA A 93 -8.72 20.31 3.03
C ALA A 93 -9.48 20.17 1.72
N HIS A 94 -10.43 21.09 1.55
CA HIS A 94 -11.23 21.21 0.36
C HIS A 94 -10.37 21.32 -0.91
N LEU A 95 -10.52 20.39 -1.80
CA LEU A 95 -10.79 20.43 -3.25
C LEU A 95 -10.15 21.52 -4.15
N GLY A 96 -9.30 22.40 -3.68
CA GLY A 96 -8.60 23.36 -4.51
C GLY A 96 -7.15 23.00 -4.83
N ASP A 97 -6.53 22.18 -4.02
CA ASP A 97 -5.14 21.82 -4.20
C ASP A 97 -5.03 20.58 -5.09
N ALA A 98 -4.58 20.82 -6.30
CA ALA A 98 -4.26 19.78 -7.29
C ALA A 98 -3.45 18.64 -6.65
N GLN A 99 -3.69 17.42 -7.12
CA GLN A 99 -2.88 16.25 -6.75
C GLN A 99 -1.39 16.62 -6.76
N PRO A 100 -0.60 16.18 -5.77
CA PRO A 100 0.79 16.59 -5.66
C PRO A 100 1.55 16.25 -6.94
N ASN A 101 2.28 17.22 -7.47
CA ASN A 101 3.12 17.01 -8.64
C ASN A 101 4.23 15.99 -8.34
N HIS A 102 4.94 15.53 -9.35
CA HIS A 102 5.95 14.49 -9.22
C HIS A 102 7.03 14.84 -8.17
N LEU A 103 7.51 16.07 -8.14
CA LEU A 103 8.56 16.49 -7.20
C LEU A 103 8.09 16.44 -5.74
N ARG A 104 6.86 16.88 -5.47
CA ARG A 104 6.24 16.81 -4.14
C ARG A 104 6.06 15.36 -3.69
N ARG A 105 5.65 14.45 -4.59
CA ARG A 105 5.57 13.02 -4.29
C ARG A 105 6.92 12.42 -3.95
N VAL A 106 7.97 12.69 -4.75
CA VAL A 106 9.32 12.20 -4.47
C VAL A 106 9.85 12.72 -3.12
N ARG A 107 9.56 13.99 -2.80
CA ARG A 107 9.92 14.58 -1.51
C ARG A 107 9.25 13.84 -0.36
N LEU A 108 7.93 13.58 -0.45
CA LEU A 108 7.20 12.84 0.56
C LEU A 108 7.73 11.41 0.73
N MET A 109 7.95 10.68 -0.37
CA MET A 109 8.49 9.33 -0.32
C MET A 109 9.86 9.25 0.38
N ARG A 110 10.73 10.24 0.18
CA ARG A 110 12.01 10.32 0.88
C ARG A 110 11.84 10.64 2.35
N ALA A 111 10.93 11.54 2.69
CA ALA A 111 10.65 11.92 4.06
C ALA A 111 10.07 10.77 4.88
N LEU A 112 9.19 9.93 4.29
CA LEU A 112 8.63 8.73 4.93
C LEU A 112 9.70 7.75 5.41
N ARG A 113 10.72 7.51 4.59
CA ARG A 113 11.82 6.58 4.94
C ARG A 113 12.73 7.12 6.04
N ARG A 114 12.73 8.44 6.25
CA ARG A 114 13.60 9.13 7.23
C ARG A 114 12.93 9.39 8.57
N LEU A 115 11.65 9.02 8.72
CA LEU A 115 10.97 9.10 10.01
C LEU A 115 11.68 8.22 11.03
N ASP A 116 11.82 8.72 12.25
CA ASP A 116 12.40 7.94 13.36
C ASP A 116 11.39 6.90 13.88
N ALA A 117 11.25 5.84 13.12
CA ALA A 117 10.35 4.73 13.38
C ALA A 117 10.92 3.42 12.83
N ASP A 118 10.51 2.30 13.41
CA ASP A 118 10.86 0.99 12.86
C ASP A 118 9.94 0.67 11.67
N PHE A 119 8.66 1.10 11.76
CA PHE A 119 7.68 0.95 10.69
C PHE A 119 6.92 2.24 10.42
N VAL A 120 6.68 2.51 9.15
CA VAL A 120 5.72 3.51 8.67
C VAL A 120 4.59 2.76 7.96
N VAL A 121 3.38 2.81 8.51
CA VAL A 121 2.18 2.20 7.91
C VAL A 121 1.42 3.28 7.15
N ALA A 122 1.46 3.23 5.82
CA ALA A 122 0.82 4.21 4.95
C ALA A 122 -0.52 3.67 4.43
N ASP A 123 -1.62 4.30 4.85
CA ASP A 123 -2.97 4.03 4.32
C ASP A 123 -3.18 4.80 3.02
N LEU A 124 -3.45 4.10 1.94
CA LEU A 124 -3.59 4.69 0.61
C LEU A 124 -5.04 4.79 0.18
N GLY A 125 -5.35 5.86 -0.57
CA GLY A 125 -6.62 5.98 -1.28
C GLY A 125 -6.87 4.83 -2.25
N ALA A 126 -8.09 4.73 -2.75
CA ALA A 126 -8.48 3.74 -3.74
C ALA A 126 -8.04 4.12 -5.17
N GLY A 127 -7.97 3.13 -6.05
CA GLY A 127 -7.74 3.34 -7.48
C GLY A 127 -6.27 3.28 -7.91
N THR A 128 -6.05 3.66 -9.17
CA THR A 128 -4.76 3.50 -9.87
C THR A 128 -4.14 4.83 -10.30
N HIS A 129 -4.48 5.92 -9.61
CA HIS A 129 -3.86 7.21 -9.85
C HIS A 129 -2.35 7.16 -9.60
N SER A 130 -1.60 7.97 -10.33
CA SER A 130 -0.14 7.96 -10.27
C SER A 130 0.41 8.23 -8.86
N SER A 131 -0.28 9.05 -8.05
CA SER A 131 0.08 9.31 -6.65
C SER A 131 -0.07 8.08 -5.78
N VAL A 132 -1.20 7.37 -5.89
CA VAL A 132 -1.46 6.13 -5.13
C VAL A 132 -0.43 5.06 -5.48
N LEU A 133 -0.15 4.87 -6.79
CA LEU A 133 0.85 3.92 -7.25
C LEU A 133 2.27 4.28 -6.80
N ASP A 134 2.65 5.57 -6.85
CA ASP A 134 3.97 6.02 -6.39
C ASP A 134 4.14 5.76 -4.88
N TYR A 135 3.11 6.03 -4.06
CA TYR A 135 3.14 5.76 -2.63
C TYR A 135 3.13 4.25 -2.33
N PHE A 136 2.39 3.47 -3.12
CA PHE A 136 2.41 2.01 -2.98
C PHE A 136 3.80 1.41 -3.22
N LEU A 137 4.56 1.97 -4.14
CA LEU A 137 5.88 1.48 -4.53
C LEU A 137 7.02 1.97 -3.62
N VAL A 138 6.77 2.88 -2.68
CA VAL A 138 7.83 3.51 -1.87
C VAL A 138 8.59 2.52 -0.98
N GLY A 139 7.88 1.55 -0.40
CA GLY A 139 8.47 0.54 0.49
C GLY A 139 9.02 -0.69 -0.24
N GLY A 140 8.74 -0.84 -1.53
CA GLY A 140 9.11 -2.03 -2.30
C GLY A 140 8.20 -3.25 -2.05
N GLU A 141 7.57 -3.35 -0.90
CA GLU A 141 6.72 -4.45 -0.44
C GLU A 141 5.32 -3.93 -0.05
N GLY A 142 4.58 -3.42 -1.04
CA GLY A 142 3.22 -2.94 -0.80
C GLY A 142 2.25 -4.08 -0.47
N LEU A 143 1.33 -3.82 0.48
CA LEU A 143 0.28 -4.76 0.88
C LEU A 143 -1.02 -4.41 0.15
N VAL A 144 -1.60 -5.38 -0.54
CA VAL A 144 -2.89 -5.23 -1.24
C VAL A 144 -3.98 -5.93 -0.45
N VAL A 145 -5.01 -5.16 -0.08
CA VAL A 145 -6.21 -5.68 0.59
C VAL A 145 -7.25 -6.05 -0.45
N VAL A 146 -7.76 -7.26 -0.37
CA VAL A 146 -8.77 -7.83 -1.27
C VAL A 146 -9.92 -8.40 -0.44
N GLN A 147 -11.16 -8.26 -0.89
CA GLN A 147 -12.30 -8.97 -0.35
C GLN A 147 -12.67 -10.17 -1.23
N PRO A 148 -13.32 -11.23 -0.69
CA PRO A 148 -13.73 -12.40 -1.45
C PRO A 148 -14.98 -12.10 -2.32
N GLU A 149 -14.86 -11.06 -3.16
CA GLU A 149 -15.87 -10.64 -4.11
C GLU A 149 -15.26 -10.53 -5.52
N PRO A 150 -15.95 -10.97 -6.59
CA PRO A 150 -15.42 -10.93 -7.95
C PRO A 150 -14.88 -9.55 -8.34
N THR A 151 -15.66 -8.51 -8.07
CA THR A 151 -15.25 -7.12 -8.38
C THR A 151 -14.03 -6.66 -7.60
N SER A 152 -13.85 -7.11 -6.36
CA SER A 152 -12.66 -6.79 -5.56
C SER A 152 -11.41 -7.46 -6.15
N VAL A 153 -11.54 -8.70 -6.61
CA VAL A 153 -10.44 -9.46 -7.25
C VAL A 153 -10.02 -8.81 -8.56
N GLU A 154 -10.98 -8.45 -9.43
CA GLU A 154 -10.70 -7.75 -10.68
C GLU A 154 -9.99 -6.41 -10.46
N ASN A 155 -10.45 -5.63 -9.48
CA ASN A 155 -9.82 -4.36 -9.13
C ASN A 155 -8.43 -4.54 -8.52
N ALA A 156 -8.21 -5.59 -7.71
CA ALA A 156 -6.88 -5.92 -7.18
C ALA A 156 -5.91 -6.31 -8.31
N TYR A 157 -6.38 -7.11 -9.29
CA TYR A 157 -5.60 -7.42 -10.47
C TYR A 157 -5.22 -6.16 -11.27
N THR A 158 -6.19 -5.28 -11.51
CA THR A 158 -5.98 -4.01 -12.22
C THR A 158 -4.98 -3.13 -11.47
N PHE A 159 -5.08 -3.06 -10.15
CA PHE A 159 -4.16 -2.31 -9.30
C PHE A 159 -2.73 -2.88 -9.37
N LEU A 160 -2.56 -4.19 -9.19
CA LEU A 160 -1.26 -4.86 -9.25
C LEU A 160 -0.61 -4.71 -10.61
N ARG A 161 -1.40 -4.84 -11.69
CA ARG A 161 -0.93 -4.58 -13.05
C ARG A 161 -0.43 -3.15 -13.22
N ALA A 162 -1.21 -2.17 -12.79
CA ALA A 162 -0.83 -0.76 -12.87
C ALA A 162 0.44 -0.46 -12.05
N ALA A 163 0.54 -1.01 -10.81
CA ALA A 163 1.71 -0.86 -9.95
C ALA A 163 2.96 -1.49 -10.59
N PHE A 164 2.83 -2.71 -11.15
CA PHE A 164 3.90 -3.39 -11.85
C PHE A 164 4.46 -2.54 -13.00
N TYR A 165 3.63 -2.12 -13.93
CA TYR A 165 4.09 -1.33 -15.08
C TYR A 165 4.61 0.05 -14.64
N ARG A 166 4.00 0.66 -13.61
CA ARG A 166 4.51 1.92 -13.04
C ARG A 166 5.93 1.74 -12.52
N ARG A 167 6.20 0.66 -11.79
CA ARG A 167 7.54 0.33 -11.30
C ARG A 167 8.53 0.11 -12.43
N MET A 168 8.15 -0.67 -13.45
CA MET A 168 9.00 -0.91 -14.63
C MET A 168 9.36 0.41 -15.31
N ARG A 169 8.36 1.25 -15.58
CA ARG A 169 8.59 2.55 -16.22
C ARG A 169 9.52 3.48 -15.43
N LEU A 170 9.43 3.46 -14.09
CA LEU A 170 10.29 4.26 -13.22
C LEU A 170 11.75 3.73 -13.18
N ALA A 171 11.94 2.45 -13.32
CA ALA A 171 13.24 1.80 -13.27
C ALA A 171 14.02 1.93 -14.59
N MET A 172 13.34 2.01 -15.74
CA MET A 172 13.98 2.12 -17.05
C MET A 172 14.56 3.52 -17.28
N VAL A 173 15.77 3.59 -17.85
CA VAL A 173 16.47 4.85 -18.13
C VAL A 173 16.23 5.32 -19.56
N GLY A 174 16.29 4.39 -20.53
CA GLY A 174 16.13 4.68 -21.95
C GLY A 174 14.75 5.26 -22.29
N HIS A 175 14.72 6.40 -23.02
CA HIS A 175 13.46 7.05 -23.39
C HIS A 175 12.59 6.12 -24.27
N GLY A 176 13.18 5.42 -25.22
CA GLY A 176 12.48 4.47 -26.08
C GLY A 176 11.85 3.32 -25.30
N VAL A 177 12.59 2.78 -24.31
CA VAL A 177 12.11 1.71 -23.45
C VAL A 177 10.97 2.18 -22.54
N ARG A 178 11.05 3.39 -21.97
CA ARG A 178 9.94 3.97 -21.17
C ARG A 178 8.67 4.15 -22.01
N LYS A 179 8.82 4.56 -23.27
CA LYS A 179 7.70 4.69 -24.21
C LYS A 179 7.07 3.33 -24.48
N LEU A 180 7.90 2.29 -24.68
CA LEU A 180 7.44 0.93 -24.92
C LEU A 180 6.66 0.37 -23.72
N VAL A 181 7.16 0.54 -22.50
CA VAL A 181 6.46 0.16 -21.26
C VAL A 181 5.10 0.89 -21.16
N THR A 182 5.05 2.16 -21.53
CA THR A 182 3.80 2.95 -21.51
C THR A 182 2.81 2.42 -22.54
N GLN A 183 3.28 2.07 -23.75
CA GLN A 183 2.43 1.49 -24.81
C GLN A 183 1.87 0.12 -24.43
N ALA A 184 2.63 -0.70 -23.70
CA ALA A 184 2.16 -1.99 -23.21
C ALA A 184 1.00 -1.86 -22.19
N MET A 185 0.85 -0.70 -21.56
CA MET A 185 -0.27 -0.40 -20.65
C MET A 185 -1.52 0.08 -21.38
N ASP A 186 -1.38 0.56 -22.62
CA ASP A 186 -2.51 1.10 -23.38
C ASP A 186 -3.49 -0.02 -23.74
N GLN A 187 -4.78 0.26 -23.58
CA GLN A 187 -5.84 -0.68 -23.96
C GLN A 187 -5.83 -1.02 -25.45
N ARG A 188 -5.37 -0.11 -26.30
CA ARG A 188 -5.25 -0.32 -27.75
C ARG A 188 -4.15 -1.29 -28.11
N ASN A 189 -3.07 -1.33 -27.30
CA ASN A 189 -1.94 -2.25 -27.43
C ASN A 189 -1.58 -2.62 -28.88
N GLU A 190 -1.35 -1.64 -29.71
CA GLU A 190 -1.10 -1.80 -31.15
C GLU A 190 0.09 -2.73 -31.47
N ARG A 191 1.02 -2.90 -30.52
CA ARG A 191 2.18 -3.81 -30.64
C ARG A 191 1.88 -5.25 -30.23
N GLY A 192 0.68 -5.55 -29.74
CA GLY A 192 0.31 -6.90 -29.31
C GLY A 192 1.09 -7.45 -28.11
N ILE A 193 1.67 -6.59 -27.27
CA ILE A 193 2.38 -6.96 -26.03
C ILE A 193 1.35 -7.43 -25.00
N ARG A 194 1.21 -8.74 -24.81
CA ARG A 194 0.15 -9.34 -23.99
C ARG A 194 0.57 -9.57 -22.54
N ASN A 195 1.86 -9.73 -22.31
CA ASN A 195 2.42 -10.08 -21.00
C ASN A 195 3.82 -9.47 -20.81
N PRO A 196 4.39 -9.50 -19.61
CA PRO A 196 5.73 -8.99 -19.34
C PRO A 196 6.86 -9.69 -20.11
N ILE A 197 6.66 -10.94 -20.53
CA ILE A 197 7.68 -11.67 -21.30
C ILE A 197 7.76 -11.10 -22.72
N ASP A 198 6.62 -10.81 -23.35
CA ASP A 198 6.60 -10.14 -24.65
C ASP A 198 7.26 -8.77 -24.56
N LEU A 199 6.96 -8.01 -23.49
CA LEU A 199 7.56 -6.71 -23.22
C LEU A 199 9.08 -6.83 -23.03
N LEU A 200 9.55 -7.82 -22.28
CA LEU A 200 10.97 -8.06 -22.06
C LEU A 200 11.71 -8.32 -23.39
N ARG A 201 11.18 -9.16 -24.25
CA ARG A 201 11.78 -9.44 -25.57
C ARG A 201 11.95 -8.19 -26.42
N GLU A 202 10.93 -7.33 -26.44
CA GLU A 202 10.98 -6.03 -27.14
C GLU A 202 12.04 -5.11 -26.52
N ILE A 203 12.14 -5.06 -25.18
CA ILE A 203 13.14 -4.26 -24.47
C ILE A 203 14.55 -4.80 -24.78
N GLU A 204 14.77 -6.11 -24.68
CA GLU A 204 16.07 -6.75 -24.97
C GLU A 204 16.53 -6.51 -26.40
N SER A 205 15.59 -6.47 -27.35
CA SER A 205 15.91 -6.17 -28.76
C SER A 205 16.35 -4.72 -28.97
N LEU A 206 15.88 -3.79 -28.15
CA LEU A 206 16.24 -2.37 -28.19
C LEU A 206 17.52 -2.08 -27.40
N ASP A 207 17.64 -2.64 -26.21
CA ASP A 207 18.76 -2.43 -25.30
C ASP A 207 18.88 -3.62 -24.32
N PRO A 208 19.89 -4.49 -24.48
CA PRO A 208 20.10 -5.64 -23.59
C PRO A 208 20.36 -5.26 -22.12
N GLN A 209 20.94 -4.07 -21.84
CA GLN A 209 21.18 -3.62 -20.46
C GLN A 209 19.85 -3.21 -19.78
N GLU A 210 18.97 -2.56 -20.52
CA GLU A 210 17.62 -2.26 -20.04
C GLU A 210 16.81 -3.54 -19.85
N GLY A 211 16.99 -4.56 -20.69
CA GLY A 211 16.42 -5.90 -20.52
C GLY A 211 16.83 -6.54 -19.18
N ALA A 212 18.12 -6.56 -18.87
CA ALA A 212 18.63 -7.06 -17.60
C ALA A 212 18.05 -6.29 -16.39
N ARG A 213 17.99 -4.95 -16.48
CA ARG A 213 17.39 -4.09 -15.46
C ARG A 213 15.90 -4.36 -15.28
N PHE A 214 15.17 -4.65 -16.37
CA PHE A 214 13.77 -5.01 -16.33
C PHE A 214 13.57 -6.31 -15.51
N VAL A 215 14.36 -7.34 -15.79
CA VAL A 215 14.32 -8.64 -15.07
C VAL A 215 14.59 -8.45 -13.57
N GLU A 216 15.63 -7.68 -13.22
CA GLU A 216 15.96 -7.39 -11.83
C GLU A 216 14.80 -6.65 -11.13
N THR A 217 14.25 -5.60 -11.76
CA THR A 217 13.14 -4.83 -11.24
C THR A 217 11.88 -5.67 -11.06
N MET A 218 11.61 -6.59 -11.99
CA MET A 218 10.51 -7.54 -11.92
C MET A 218 10.66 -8.48 -10.72
N ARG A 219 11.84 -9.07 -10.53
CA ARG A 219 12.14 -9.97 -9.41
C ARG A 219 12.06 -9.27 -8.04
N ALA A 220 12.42 -8.00 -8.00
CA ALA A 220 12.35 -7.18 -6.78
C ALA A 220 10.94 -6.67 -6.47
N PHE A 221 9.94 -6.89 -7.33
CA PHE A 221 8.55 -6.51 -7.07
C PHE A 221 7.80 -7.67 -6.42
N ARG A 222 7.66 -7.61 -5.10
CA ARG A 222 7.03 -8.66 -4.28
C ARG A 222 5.86 -8.08 -3.47
N PRO A 223 4.71 -7.83 -4.11
CA PRO A 223 3.54 -7.36 -3.38
C PRO A 223 3.02 -8.43 -2.44
N ARG A 224 2.45 -8.00 -1.31
CA ARG A 224 1.83 -8.85 -0.30
C ARG A 224 0.32 -8.76 -0.39
N ILE A 225 -0.37 -9.89 -0.19
CA ILE A 225 -1.82 -10.00 -0.30
C ILE A 225 -2.41 -10.30 1.07
N VAL A 226 -3.44 -9.55 1.45
CA VAL A 226 -4.30 -9.83 2.60
C VAL A 226 -5.74 -9.94 2.12
N VAL A 227 -6.41 -11.05 2.44
CA VAL A 227 -7.84 -11.23 2.17
C VAL A 227 -8.62 -10.81 3.40
N ASN A 228 -9.46 -9.79 3.27
CA ASN A 228 -10.26 -9.22 4.36
C ASN A 228 -11.74 -9.64 4.24
N GLY A 229 -12.38 -9.94 5.38
CA GLY A 229 -13.80 -10.29 5.44
C GLY A 229 -14.11 -11.72 5.01
N VAL A 230 -13.19 -12.65 5.25
CA VAL A 230 -13.32 -14.08 4.98
C VAL A 230 -14.45 -14.71 5.78
N ARG A 231 -15.32 -15.49 5.14
CA ARG A 231 -16.44 -16.20 5.78
C ARG A 231 -16.35 -17.71 5.61
N THR A 232 -15.70 -18.19 4.56
CA THR A 232 -15.63 -19.59 4.18
C THR A 232 -14.20 -20.05 3.94
N ALA A 233 -13.97 -21.37 3.96
CA ALA A 233 -12.68 -21.94 3.60
C ALA A 233 -12.29 -21.67 2.14
N GLU A 234 -13.26 -21.49 1.25
CA GLU A 234 -13.00 -21.10 -0.14
C GLU A 234 -12.47 -19.67 -0.24
N ASP A 235 -12.99 -18.75 0.58
CA ASP A 235 -12.50 -17.36 0.62
C ASP A 235 -11.02 -17.30 1.01
N VAL A 236 -10.56 -18.19 1.91
CA VAL A 236 -9.14 -18.28 2.30
C VAL A 236 -8.25 -18.62 1.11
N LYS A 237 -8.72 -19.46 0.19
CA LYS A 237 -7.96 -19.89 -0.99
C LYS A 237 -7.73 -18.76 -1.99
N LEU A 238 -8.55 -17.71 -1.92
CA LEU A 238 -8.46 -16.57 -2.83
C LEU A 238 -7.07 -15.92 -2.82
N GLY A 239 -6.43 -15.80 -1.65
CA GLY A 239 -5.08 -15.24 -1.57
C GLY A 239 -4.06 -16.02 -2.41
N PHE A 240 -4.13 -17.35 -2.37
CA PHE A 240 -3.27 -18.21 -3.20
C PHE A 240 -3.61 -18.07 -4.70
N ALA A 241 -4.89 -17.94 -5.04
CA ALA A 241 -5.33 -17.74 -6.42
C ALA A 241 -4.78 -16.41 -6.98
N VAL A 242 -4.86 -15.32 -6.22
CA VAL A 242 -4.28 -14.02 -6.61
C VAL A 242 -2.76 -14.13 -6.81
N CYS A 243 -2.04 -14.77 -5.89
CA CYS A 243 -0.60 -15.00 -6.03
C CYS A 243 -0.26 -15.83 -7.28
N SER A 244 -1.05 -16.87 -7.57
CA SER A 244 -0.89 -17.69 -8.76
C SER A 244 -1.09 -16.90 -10.06
N VAL A 245 -2.11 -16.03 -10.08
CA VAL A 245 -2.36 -15.09 -11.19
C VAL A 245 -1.19 -14.13 -11.38
N CYS A 246 -0.65 -13.56 -10.29
CA CYS A 246 0.51 -12.68 -10.34
C CYS A 246 1.73 -13.38 -10.96
N ARG A 247 2.00 -14.63 -10.55
CA ARG A 247 3.10 -15.43 -11.11
C ARG A 247 2.88 -15.77 -12.58
N LYS A 248 1.67 -16.23 -12.93
CA LYS A 248 1.34 -16.67 -14.29
C LYS A 248 1.36 -15.52 -15.30
N TYR A 249 0.80 -14.36 -14.94
CA TYR A 249 0.57 -13.26 -15.90
C TYR A 249 1.62 -12.14 -15.82
N PHE A 250 2.30 -11.98 -14.69
CA PHE A 250 3.33 -10.94 -14.51
C PHE A 250 4.73 -11.50 -14.23
N GLY A 251 4.85 -12.80 -13.95
CA GLY A 251 6.13 -13.39 -13.54
C GLY A 251 6.65 -12.87 -12.20
N ILE A 252 5.77 -12.32 -11.36
CA ILE A 252 6.11 -11.77 -10.04
C ILE A 252 5.69 -12.70 -8.92
N ASP A 253 6.55 -12.81 -7.90
CA ASP A 253 6.26 -13.57 -6.70
C ASP A 253 5.54 -12.69 -5.67
N ALA A 254 4.19 -12.72 -5.72
CA ALA A 254 3.38 -12.14 -4.66
C ALA A 254 3.32 -13.09 -3.45
N GLU A 255 3.37 -12.53 -2.23
CA GLU A 255 3.26 -13.28 -0.99
C GLU A 255 1.83 -13.23 -0.44
N TYR A 256 1.22 -14.38 -0.17
CA TYR A 256 -0.02 -14.45 0.60
C TYR A 256 0.30 -14.33 2.10
N LEU A 257 0.16 -13.13 2.63
CA LEU A 257 0.51 -12.82 4.01
C LEU A 257 -0.49 -13.41 5.02
N GLY A 258 -1.78 -13.42 4.66
CA GLY A 258 -2.85 -13.99 5.48
C GLY A 258 -4.22 -13.41 5.16
N TYR A 259 -5.17 -13.68 6.04
CA TYR A 259 -6.54 -13.22 5.93
C TYR A 259 -7.07 -12.71 7.26
N VAL A 260 -8.17 -11.98 7.20
CA VAL A 260 -8.94 -11.52 8.36
C VAL A 260 -10.37 -12.04 8.20
N ASN A 261 -10.88 -12.76 9.19
CA ASN A 261 -12.24 -13.25 9.21
C ASN A 261 -13.25 -12.11 9.27
N TYR A 262 -14.42 -12.30 8.68
CA TYR A 262 -15.57 -11.47 8.97
C TYR A 262 -15.93 -11.65 10.45
N ASP A 263 -16.01 -10.52 11.16
CA ASP A 263 -16.26 -10.50 12.60
C ASP A 263 -17.10 -9.27 12.96
N GLU A 264 -18.17 -9.46 13.73
CA GLU A 264 -19.01 -8.35 14.22
C GLU A 264 -18.24 -7.41 15.18
N ALA A 265 -17.15 -7.89 15.80
CA ALA A 265 -16.22 -7.07 16.56
C ALA A 265 -15.67 -5.91 15.72
N VAL A 266 -15.45 -6.12 14.42
CA VAL A 266 -14.99 -5.07 13.50
C VAL A 266 -15.98 -3.92 13.41
N ARG A 267 -17.28 -4.22 13.28
CA ARG A 267 -18.32 -3.19 13.24
C ARG A 267 -18.39 -2.39 14.56
N ARG A 268 -18.29 -3.10 15.69
CA ARG A 268 -18.28 -2.44 17.01
C ARG A 268 -17.04 -1.55 17.16
N SER A 269 -15.88 -2.02 16.75
CA SER A 269 -14.61 -1.27 16.82
C SER A 269 -14.65 0.02 16.00
N VAL A 270 -15.16 -0.05 14.76
CA VAL A 270 -15.36 1.13 13.89
C VAL A 270 -16.31 2.13 14.54
N SER A 271 -17.45 1.68 15.09
CA SER A 271 -18.41 2.54 15.78
C SER A 271 -17.82 3.19 17.03
N ALA A 272 -16.98 2.47 17.76
CA ALA A 272 -16.26 2.95 18.94
C ALA A 272 -15.03 3.82 18.60
N ARG A 273 -14.67 3.97 17.32
CA ARG A 273 -13.45 4.65 16.87
C ARG A 273 -12.18 4.09 17.57
N ARG A 274 -12.14 2.80 17.75
CA ARG A 274 -11.05 2.11 18.44
C ARG A 274 -10.66 0.87 17.65
N PRO A 275 -9.37 0.68 17.28
CA PRO A 275 -8.94 -0.49 16.53
C PRO A 275 -9.34 -1.81 17.20
N VAL A 276 -9.78 -2.81 16.45
CA VAL A 276 -10.24 -4.09 17.01
C VAL A 276 -9.15 -4.80 17.79
N VAL A 277 -7.90 -4.70 17.33
CA VAL A 277 -6.72 -5.23 18.04
C VAL A 277 -6.57 -4.62 19.43
N ASP A 278 -7.01 -3.35 19.61
CA ASP A 278 -6.94 -2.66 20.89
C ASP A 278 -8.21 -2.84 21.73
N GLY A 279 -9.39 -2.78 21.13
CA GLY A 279 -10.66 -2.82 21.84
C GLY A 279 -11.17 -4.23 22.13
N GLU A 280 -10.96 -5.19 21.25
CA GLU A 280 -11.45 -6.58 21.31
C GLU A 280 -10.35 -7.55 20.88
N ALA A 281 -9.24 -7.58 21.62
CA ALA A 281 -7.99 -8.27 21.26
C ALA A 281 -8.13 -9.79 21.07
N ASP A 282 -9.13 -10.40 21.67
CA ASP A 282 -9.42 -11.84 21.61
C ASP A 282 -10.41 -12.20 20.49
N SER A 283 -10.91 -11.20 19.73
CA SER A 283 -11.78 -11.45 18.58
C SER A 283 -11.00 -12.13 17.45
N ASP A 284 -11.69 -12.90 16.61
CA ASP A 284 -11.09 -13.58 15.46
C ASP A 284 -10.34 -12.59 14.57
N ALA A 285 -10.97 -11.47 14.22
CA ALA A 285 -10.34 -10.45 13.40
C ALA A 285 -9.04 -9.92 14.03
N ALA A 286 -9.02 -9.65 15.34
CA ALA A 286 -7.83 -9.18 16.03
C ALA A 286 -6.72 -10.23 16.04
N ILE A 287 -7.03 -11.50 16.29
CA ILE A 287 -6.07 -12.61 16.30
C ILE A 287 -5.37 -12.74 14.93
N TYR A 288 -6.13 -12.69 13.83
CA TYR A 288 -5.56 -12.81 12.50
C TYR A 288 -4.71 -11.60 12.12
N LEU A 289 -5.11 -10.38 12.48
CA LEU A 289 -4.30 -9.17 12.29
C LEU A 289 -2.99 -9.21 13.07
N GLN A 290 -3.02 -9.71 14.31
CA GLN A 290 -1.79 -9.92 15.12
C GLN A 290 -0.87 -10.97 14.49
N ARG A 291 -1.41 -12.05 13.92
CA ARG A 291 -0.61 -13.06 13.19
C ARG A 291 0.06 -12.46 11.96
N ILE A 292 -0.65 -11.62 11.20
CA ILE A 292 -0.10 -10.89 10.06
C ILE A 292 1.04 -9.96 10.52
N ALA A 293 0.84 -9.20 11.59
CA ALA A 293 1.87 -8.31 12.14
C ALA A 293 3.14 -9.06 12.57
N ARG A 294 3.00 -10.25 13.21
CA ARG A 294 4.16 -11.09 13.57
C ARG A 294 4.94 -11.56 12.34
N LYS A 295 4.28 -11.94 11.24
CA LYS A 295 4.96 -12.28 9.99
C LYS A 295 5.72 -11.09 9.41
N LEU A 296 5.15 -9.87 9.49
CA LEU A 296 5.80 -8.65 9.03
C LEU A 296 7.08 -8.31 9.81
N VAL A 297 7.13 -8.64 11.11
CA VAL A 297 8.33 -8.41 11.93
C VAL A 297 9.40 -9.47 11.68
N GLY A 298 9.02 -10.69 11.35
CA GLY A 298 9.95 -11.82 11.11
C GLY A 298 10.46 -11.94 9.67
N SER A 299 10.01 -11.07 8.78
CA SER A 299 10.33 -11.08 7.33
C SER A 299 11.42 -10.09 6.96
#